data_f58577018dad1b157cc6339ba45a44d2
#
_entry.id   f58577018dad1b157cc6339ba45a44d2
#
_cell.length_a   1.000
_cell.length_b   1.000
_cell.length_c   1.000
_cell.angle_alpha   90.00
_cell.angle_beta   90.00
_cell.angle_gamma   90.00
#
_symmetry.space_group_name_H-M   'P 1'
#
loop_
_entity.id
_entity.type
_entity.pdbx_description
1 polymer ?
#
loop_
_entity_poly.entity_id
_entity_poly.type
_entity_poly.pdbx_seq_one_letter_code
_entity_poly.pdbx_strand_id
1 'polypeptide(L)'
;MPRWPRPPNLLRLFVGQHIINGASVGLGVVAVALVSSAIFGFAAGQPATLGAISASISDLPAPWREKAKTLGFGFALALLSTVAIQLALPWAVAALVMIGLISFVGGLVTGLGRWAVAVGMQAVIPMVFILGFPRETFPAAVRIELLLAGGGVAYIAFALLATVFTDASARRLVTSESIREFSMYMRAVESLKQKATAA
;
A
#
# COMPACT_ATOMS: atom_id res chain seq x y z
N MET A 1 32.60 -2.20 35.46
CA MET A 1 31.46 -1.40 35.00
C MET A 1 30.64 -2.24 34.04
N PRO A 2 29.38 -2.56 34.30
CA PRO A 2 28.54 -3.32 33.38
C PRO A 2 28.26 -2.48 32.15
N ARG A 3 28.63 -2.99 30.97
CA ARG A 3 28.26 -2.38 29.69
C ARG A 3 26.76 -2.69 29.43
N TRP A 4 25.91 -1.68 29.57
CA TRP A 4 24.53 -1.80 29.19
C TRP A 4 24.44 -2.11 27.69
N PRO A 5 23.62 -3.09 27.26
CA PRO A 5 23.39 -3.35 25.85
C PRO A 5 22.90 -2.05 25.20
N ARG A 6 23.57 -1.66 24.11
CA ARG A 6 23.11 -0.49 23.32
C ARG A 6 21.69 -0.78 22.84
N PRO A 7 20.75 0.17 23.02
CA PRO A 7 19.41 -0.02 22.49
C PRO A 7 19.49 -0.34 20.99
N PRO A 8 18.66 -1.26 20.49
CA PRO A 8 18.61 -1.54 19.05
C PRO A 8 18.40 -0.21 18.32
N ASN A 9 19.17 0.01 17.25
CA ASN A 9 19.06 1.23 16.44
C ASN A 9 17.65 1.26 15.83
N LEU A 10 16.68 1.82 16.55
CA LEU A 10 15.28 1.98 16.11
C LEU A 10 15.19 2.61 14.72
N LEU A 11 16.13 3.49 14.38
CA LEU A 11 16.30 4.05 13.05
C LEU A 11 16.54 2.98 11.97
N ARG A 12 17.38 1.98 12.23
CA ARG A 12 17.63 0.88 11.26
C ARG A 12 16.42 -0.01 11.06
N LEU A 13 15.66 -0.28 12.11
CA LEU A 13 14.41 -1.05 12.03
C LEU A 13 13.34 -0.27 11.26
N PHE A 14 13.20 1.02 11.53
CA PHE A 14 12.23 1.90 10.86
C PHE A 14 12.55 2.06 9.37
N VAL A 15 13.79 2.35 9.04
CA VAL A 15 14.26 2.48 7.63
C VAL A 15 14.14 1.15 6.90
N GLY A 16 14.48 0.03 7.55
CA GLY A 16 14.36 -1.31 6.95
C GLY A 16 12.91 -1.66 6.58
N GLN A 17 11.95 -1.39 7.45
CA GLN A 17 10.52 -1.65 7.16
C GLN A 17 10.00 -0.81 6.00
N HIS A 18 10.36 0.46 5.91
CA HIS A 18 9.94 1.33 4.80
C HIS A 18 10.55 0.90 3.46
N ILE A 19 11.82 0.49 3.46
CA ILE A 19 12.48 -0.01 2.24
C ILE A 19 11.82 -1.31 1.77
N ILE A 20 11.58 -2.26 2.67
CA ILE A 20 10.95 -3.54 2.34
C ILE A 20 9.52 -3.32 1.81
N ASN A 21 8.74 -2.44 2.46
CA ASN A 21 7.40 -2.12 1.99
C ASN A 21 7.44 -1.44 0.62
N GLY A 22 8.31 -0.45 0.43
CA GLY A 22 8.47 0.23 -0.87
C GLY A 22 8.88 -0.73 -2.00
N ALA A 23 9.81 -1.65 -1.72
CA ALA A 23 10.22 -2.67 -2.68
C ALA A 23 9.06 -3.63 -3.00
N SER A 24 8.28 -4.05 -2.00
CA SER A 24 7.10 -4.89 -2.18
C SER A 24 6.03 -4.19 -3.03
N VAL A 25 5.77 -2.91 -2.75
CA VAL A 25 4.84 -2.08 -3.54
C VAL A 25 5.29 -1.98 -5.00
N GLY A 26 6.56 -1.65 -5.24
CA GLY A 26 7.12 -1.57 -6.58
C GLY A 26 7.03 -2.89 -7.33
N LEU A 27 7.40 -4.01 -6.69
CA LEU A 27 7.29 -5.34 -7.28
C LEU A 27 5.85 -5.71 -7.63
N GLY A 28 4.88 -5.39 -6.76
CA GLY A 28 3.47 -5.66 -7.02
C GLY A 28 2.94 -4.90 -8.23
N VAL A 29 3.24 -3.61 -8.34
CA VAL A 29 2.85 -2.79 -9.50
C VAL A 29 3.49 -3.31 -10.79
N VAL A 30 4.80 -3.58 -10.76
CA VAL A 30 5.53 -4.12 -11.93
C VAL A 30 4.98 -5.48 -12.33
N ALA A 31 4.69 -6.37 -11.39
CA ALA A 31 4.11 -7.68 -11.68
C ALA A 31 2.75 -7.55 -12.39
N VAL A 32 1.85 -6.69 -11.89
CA VAL A 32 0.56 -6.43 -12.54
C VAL A 32 0.75 -5.83 -13.93
N ALA A 33 1.69 -4.87 -14.09
CA ALA A 33 1.99 -4.25 -15.38
C ALA A 33 2.49 -5.26 -16.41
N LEU A 34 3.42 -6.14 -16.03
CA LEU A 34 3.97 -7.18 -16.91
C LEU A 34 2.90 -8.21 -17.30
N VAL A 35 2.15 -8.72 -16.32
CA VAL A 35 1.11 -9.74 -16.56
C VAL A 35 -0.01 -9.16 -17.43
N SER A 36 -0.51 -7.96 -17.12
CA SER A 36 -1.56 -7.33 -17.91
C SER A 36 -1.11 -7.01 -19.35
N SER A 37 0.14 -6.53 -19.51
CA SER A 37 0.72 -6.29 -20.83
C SER A 37 0.95 -7.57 -21.63
N ALA A 38 1.32 -8.66 -20.98
CA ALA A 38 1.48 -9.96 -21.63
C ALA A 38 0.15 -10.57 -22.09
N ILE A 39 -0.94 -10.39 -21.31
CA ILE A 39 -2.26 -10.95 -21.61
C ILE A 39 -3.03 -10.10 -22.63
N PHE A 40 -3.06 -8.78 -22.43
CA PHE A 40 -3.91 -7.85 -23.19
C PHE A 40 -3.15 -7.04 -24.25
N GLY A 41 -1.81 -7.13 -24.25
CA GLY A 41 -0.93 -6.25 -25.03
C GLY A 41 -0.64 -4.93 -24.30
N PHE A 42 0.44 -4.25 -24.69
CA PHE A 42 0.95 -3.08 -23.97
C PHE A 42 -0.09 -1.96 -23.81
N ALA A 43 -0.75 -1.56 -24.90
CA ALA A 43 -1.72 -0.46 -24.86
C ALA A 43 -2.97 -0.79 -24.02
N ALA A 44 -3.51 -2.01 -24.17
CA ALA A 44 -4.69 -2.44 -23.42
C ALA A 44 -4.36 -2.81 -21.94
N GLY A 45 -3.10 -3.10 -21.63
CA GLY A 45 -2.64 -3.35 -20.26
C GLY A 45 -2.43 -2.09 -19.41
N GLN A 46 -2.33 -0.90 -20.04
CA GLN A 46 -2.11 0.36 -19.32
C GLN A 46 -3.19 0.68 -18.25
N PRO A 47 -4.51 0.55 -18.53
CA PRO A 47 -5.52 0.78 -17.50
C PRO A 47 -5.37 -0.16 -16.29
N ALA A 48 -5.00 -1.42 -16.48
CA ALA A 48 -4.77 -2.35 -15.37
C ALA A 48 -3.56 -1.94 -14.54
N THR A 49 -2.49 -1.49 -15.19
CA THR A 49 -1.30 -0.93 -14.50
C THR A 49 -1.68 0.31 -13.69
N LEU A 50 -2.51 1.19 -14.25
CA LEU A 50 -3.02 2.36 -13.56
C LEU A 50 -3.86 1.98 -12.33
N GLY A 51 -4.68 0.94 -12.44
CA GLY A 51 -5.42 0.39 -11.31
C GLY A 51 -4.51 -0.09 -10.18
N ALA A 52 -3.42 -0.79 -10.52
CA ALA A 52 -2.42 -1.23 -9.56
C ALA A 52 -1.70 -0.04 -8.89
N ILE A 53 -1.28 0.97 -9.66
CA ILE A 53 -0.69 2.21 -9.14
C ILE A 53 -1.68 2.91 -8.20
N SER A 54 -2.93 3.06 -8.61
CA SER A 54 -3.96 3.70 -7.80
C SER A 54 -4.17 2.98 -6.47
N ALA A 55 -4.27 1.65 -6.50
CA ALA A 55 -4.42 0.84 -5.29
C ALA A 55 -3.17 0.93 -4.37
N SER A 56 -1.97 1.10 -4.95
CA SER A 56 -0.71 1.14 -4.20
C SER A 56 -0.51 2.42 -3.38
N ILE A 57 -1.20 3.52 -3.69
CA ILE A 57 -1.04 4.82 -3.01
C ILE A 57 -1.34 4.73 -1.52
N SER A 58 -2.31 3.91 -1.12
CA SER A 58 -2.68 3.71 0.29
C SER A 58 -2.02 2.47 0.92
N ASP A 59 -1.03 1.88 0.25
CA ASP A 59 -0.30 0.73 0.76
C ASP A 59 0.72 1.14 1.83
N LEU A 60 0.22 1.36 3.04
CA LEU A 60 1.01 1.68 4.20
C LEU A 60 1.33 0.42 5.02
N PRO A 61 2.48 0.40 5.74
CA PRO A 61 2.78 -0.68 6.68
C PRO A 61 1.74 -0.69 7.80
N ALA A 62 0.88 -1.70 7.79
CA ALA A 62 -0.18 -1.88 8.78
C ALA A 62 -0.51 -3.38 8.93
N PRO A 63 -1.13 -3.81 10.04
CA PRO A 63 -1.67 -5.15 10.18
C PRO A 63 -2.64 -5.46 9.04
N TRP A 64 -2.65 -6.72 8.55
CA TRP A 64 -3.36 -7.12 7.34
C TRP A 64 -4.84 -6.69 7.30
N ARG A 65 -5.56 -6.70 8.43
CA ARG A 65 -6.98 -6.29 8.51
C ARG A 65 -7.17 -4.79 8.28
N GLU A 66 -6.30 -3.96 8.85
CA GLU A 66 -6.34 -2.51 8.67
C GLU A 66 -5.88 -2.14 7.27
N LYS A 67 -4.82 -2.80 6.79
CA LYS A 67 -4.32 -2.65 5.43
C LYS A 67 -5.40 -2.98 4.40
N ALA A 68 -6.12 -4.11 4.57
CA ALA A 68 -7.22 -4.49 3.68
C ALA A 68 -8.34 -3.45 3.64
N LYS A 69 -8.72 -2.88 4.79
CA LYS A 69 -9.74 -1.83 4.87
C LYS A 69 -9.28 -0.54 4.16
N THR A 70 -8.06 -0.10 4.43
CA THR A 70 -7.52 1.13 3.84
C THR A 70 -7.34 1.01 2.35
N LEU A 71 -6.73 -0.10 1.86
CA LEU A 71 -6.59 -0.38 0.43
C LEU A 71 -7.94 -0.50 -0.27
N GLY A 72 -8.87 -1.26 0.32
CA GLY A 72 -10.20 -1.47 -0.26
C GLY A 72 -11.02 -0.19 -0.33
N PHE A 73 -11.06 0.59 0.76
CA PHE A 73 -11.81 1.85 0.79
C PHE A 73 -11.20 2.90 -0.14
N GLY A 74 -9.87 3.07 -0.10
CA GLY A 74 -9.18 4.02 -0.97
C GLY A 74 -9.35 3.66 -2.45
N PHE A 75 -9.23 2.37 -2.80
CA PHE A 75 -9.40 1.92 -4.17
C PHE A 75 -10.86 2.01 -4.65
N ALA A 76 -11.85 1.74 -3.79
CA ALA A 76 -13.25 1.97 -4.12
C ALA A 76 -13.53 3.46 -4.42
N LEU A 77 -12.95 4.37 -3.65
CA LEU A 77 -13.05 5.80 -3.89
C LEU A 77 -12.36 6.19 -5.21
N ALA A 78 -11.22 5.59 -5.53
CA ALA A 78 -10.54 5.76 -6.81
C ALA A 78 -11.43 5.35 -7.99
N LEU A 79 -12.04 4.15 -7.93
CA LEU A 79 -12.97 3.67 -8.97
C LEU A 79 -14.20 4.58 -9.12
N LEU A 80 -14.77 5.02 -8.00
CA LEU A 80 -15.91 5.95 -8.04
C LEU A 80 -15.54 7.25 -8.72
N SER A 81 -14.35 7.79 -8.44
CA SER A 81 -13.92 9.04 -9.08
C SER A 81 -13.63 8.87 -10.57
N THR A 82 -13.04 7.75 -10.99
CA THR A 82 -12.79 7.49 -12.41
C THR A 82 -14.07 7.25 -13.19
N VAL A 83 -15.03 6.49 -12.64
CA VAL A 83 -16.37 6.32 -13.25
C VAL A 83 -17.10 7.65 -13.33
N ALA A 84 -17.11 8.43 -12.25
CA ALA A 84 -17.81 9.72 -12.22
C ALA A 84 -17.27 10.70 -13.28
N ILE A 85 -15.95 10.79 -13.43
CA ILE A 85 -15.36 11.66 -14.44
C ILE A 85 -15.61 11.14 -15.86
N GLN A 86 -15.53 9.83 -16.11
CA GLN A 86 -15.82 9.26 -17.42
C GLN A 86 -17.26 9.53 -17.86
N LEU A 87 -18.21 9.43 -16.94
CA LEU A 87 -19.63 9.76 -17.22
C LEU A 87 -19.82 11.25 -17.50
N ALA A 88 -19.03 12.13 -16.88
CA ALA A 88 -19.12 13.57 -17.07
C ALA A 88 -18.40 14.08 -18.35
N LEU A 89 -17.38 13.34 -18.83
CA LEU A 89 -16.53 13.76 -19.97
C LEU A 89 -17.29 14.18 -21.26
N PRO A 90 -18.46 13.59 -21.63
CA PRO A 90 -19.19 14.05 -22.82
C PRO A 90 -19.63 15.51 -22.73
N TRP A 91 -19.82 16.04 -21.51
CA TRP A 91 -20.28 17.41 -21.28
C TRP A 91 -19.18 18.23 -20.58
N ALA A 92 -18.59 19.19 -21.29
CA ALA A 92 -17.45 19.97 -20.77
C ALA A 92 -17.74 20.64 -19.41
N VAL A 93 -18.94 21.22 -19.25
CA VAL A 93 -19.33 21.86 -17.98
C VAL A 93 -19.44 20.82 -16.84
N ALA A 94 -20.07 19.68 -17.13
CA ALA A 94 -20.21 18.61 -16.15
C ALA A 94 -18.84 18.03 -15.73
N ALA A 95 -17.94 17.87 -16.70
CA ALA A 95 -16.57 17.43 -16.42
C ALA A 95 -15.82 18.42 -15.49
N LEU A 96 -15.89 19.72 -15.77
CA LEU A 96 -15.27 20.74 -14.91
C LEU A 96 -15.86 20.75 -13.50
N VAL A 97 -17.18 20.65 -13.37
CA VAL A 97 -17.86 20.56 -12.07
C VAL A 97 -17.42 19.29 -11.33
N MET A 98 -17.35 18.16 -12.03
CA MET A 98 -16.96 16.89 -11.42
C MET A 98 -15.49 16.89 -10.96
N ILE A 99 -14.58 17.45 -11.75
CA ILE A 99 -13.17 17.65 -11.37
C ILE A 99 -13.09 18.48 -10.08
N GLY A 100 -13.81 19.61 -10.03
CA GLY A 100 -13.87 20.46 -8.85
C GLY A 100 -14.41 19.73 -7.63
N LEU A 101 -15.50 18.98 -7.78
CA LEU A 101 -16.15 18.23 -6.71
C LEU A 101 -15.24 17.11 -6.17
N ILE A 102 -14.66 16.29 -7.04
CA ILE A 102 -13.76 15.20 -6.65
C ILE A 102 -12.53 15.78 -5.95
N SER A 103 -11.93 16.84 -6.47
CA SER A 103 -10.77 17.50 -5.87
C SER A 103 -11.11 18.11 -4.51
N PHE A 104 -12.28 18.72 -4.38
CA PHE A 104 -12.75 19.30 -3.13
C PHE A 104 -13.01 18.21 -2.07
N VAL A 105 -13.75 17.16 -2.42
CA VAL A 105 -14.03 16.02 -1.53
C VAL A 105 -12.73 15.31 -1.15
N GLY A 106 -11.85 15.02 -2.13
CA GLY A 106 -10.53 14.45 -1.88
C GLY A 106 -9.71 15.31 -0.90
N GLY A 107 -9.71 16.64 -1.10
CA GLY A 107 -9.06 17.59 -0.19
C GLY A 107 -9.66 17.57 1.21
N LEU A 108 -10.98 17.52 1.36
CA LEU A 108 -11.64 17.39 2.67
C LEU A 108 -11.25 16.09 3.38
N VAL A 109 -11.21 14.98 2.65
CA VAL A 109 -10.80 13.68 3.19
C VAL A 109 -9.37 13.74 3.73
N THR A 110 -8.44 14.43 3.08
CA THR A 110 -7.06 14.57 3.58
C THR A 110 -6.98 15.26 4.94
N GLY A 111 -7.96 16.10 5.27
CA GLY A 111 -8.06 16.78 6.58
C GLY A 111 -8.43 15.86 7.76
N LEU A 112 -8.91 14.63 7.49
CA LEU A 112 -9.34 13.69 8.54
C LEU A 112 -8.18 12.97 9.25
N GLY A 113 -6.93 13.21 8.85
CA GLY A 113 -5.75 12.67 9.51
C GLY A 113 -4.78 11.94 8.57
N ARG A 114 -3.68 11.45 9.13
CA ARG A 114 -2.55 10.92 8.35
C ARG A 114 -2.91 9.75 7.41
N TRP A 115 -3.81 8.87 7.82
CA TRP A 115 -4.29 7.75 6.99
C TRP A 115 -5.15 8.23 5.83
N ALA A 116 -5.90 9.30 6.05
CA ALA A 116 -6.86 9.83 5.09
C ALA A 116 -6.17 10.64 3.96
N VAL A 117 -4.93 11.08 4.16
CA VAL A 117 -4.14 11.75 3.12
C VAL A 117 -3.97 10.82 1.90
N ALA A 118 -3.55 9.59 2.12
CA ALA A 118 -3.39 8.62 1.04
C ALA A 118 -4.73 8.31 0.33
N VAL A 119 -5.81 8.18 1.11
CA VAL A 119 -7.15 7.92 0.59
C VAL A 119 -7.69 9.12 -0.23
N GLY A 120 -7.50 10.35 0.24
CA GLY A 120 -7.89 11.54 -0.52
C GLY A 120 -7.12 11.69 -1.83
N MET A 121 -5.81 11.38 -1.84
CA MET A 121 -5.00 11.36 -3.05
C MET A 121 -5.45 10.27 -4.03
N GLN A 122 -5.93 9.12 -3.54
CA GLN A 122 -6.49 8.07 -4.38
C GLN A 122 -7.76 8.48 -5.13
N ALA A 123 -8.52 9.44 -4.64
CA ALA A 123 -9.66 9.98 -5.37
C ALA A 123 -9.22 10.85 -6.56
N VAL A 124 -8.15 11.63 -6.40
CA VAL A 124 -7.73 12.65 -7.36
C VAL A 124 -6.79 12.11 -8.43
N ILE A 125 -5.78 11.32 -8.03
CA ILE A 125 -4.72 10.88 -8.97
C ILE A 125 -5.27 10.05 -10.13
N PRO A 126 -6.09 8.99 -9.93
CA PRO A 126 -6.65 8.22 -11.05
C PRO A 126 -7.55 9.04 -11.97
N MET A 127 -8.29 10.00 -11.41
CA MET A 127 -9.10 10.94 -12.19
C MET A 127 -8.23 11.72 -13.19
N VAL A 128 -7.07 12.24 -12.74
CA VAL A 128 -6.15 12.98 -13.61
C VAL A 128 -5.62 12.09 -14.74
N PHE A 129 -5.30 10.84 -14.43
CA PHE A 129 -4.85 9.90 -15.47
C PHE A 129 -5.95 9.60 -16.48
N ILE A 130 -7.19 9.40 -16.06
CA ILE A 130 -8.33 9.16 -16.98
C ILE A 130 -8.55 10.36 -17.91
N LEU A 131 -8.35 11.58 -17.43
CA LEU A 131 -8.42 12.78 -18.28
C LEU A 131 -7.35 12.80 -19.39
N GLY A 132 -6.23 12.12 -19.19
CA GLY A 132 -5.17 11.97 -20.18
C GLY A 132 -5.41 10.88 -21.24
N PHE A 133 -6.40 9.99 -21.04
CA PHE A 133 -6.75 9.01 -22.04
C PHE A 133 -7.57 9.64 -23.20
N PRO A 134 -7.43 9.13 -24.44
CA PRO A 134 -8.31 9.53 -25.53
C PRO A 134 -9.78 9.34 -25.14
N ARG A 135 -10.64 10.25 -25.61
CA ARG A 135 -12.10 10.10 -25.42
C ARG A 135 -12.56 8.84 -26.14
N GLU A 136 -12.98 7.86 -25.39
CA GLU A 136 -13.43 6.58 -25.91
C GLU A 136 -14.96 6.51 -26.00
N THR A 137 -15.44 5.64 -26.85
CA THR A 137 -16.87 5.29 -26.89
C THR A 137 -17.28 4.59 -25.60
N PHE A 138 -18.55 4.64 -25.22
CA PHE A 138 -19.04 4.05 -23.99
C PHE A 138 -18.59 2.58 -23.75
N PRO A 139 -18.65 1.67 -24.76
CA PRO A 139 -18.13 0.30 -24.56
C PRO A 139 -16.64 0.23 -24.24
N ALA A 140 -15.84 1.10 -24.86
CA ALA A 140 -14.39 1.16 -24.59
C ALA A 140 -14.10 1.75 -23.21
N ALA A 141 -14.86 2.77 -22.78
CA ALA A 141 -14.77 3.33 -21.44
C ALA A 141 -15.06 2.29 -20.36
N VAL A 142 -16.09 1.47 -20.53
CA VAL A 142 -16.39 0.35 -19.61
C VAL A 142 -15.23 -0.65 -19.57
N ARG A 143 -14.64 -0.97 -20.72
CA ARG A 143 -13.48 -1.86 -20.78
C ARG A 143 -12.27 -1.30 -20.01
N ILE A 144 -12.01 0.00 -20.14
CA ILE A 144 -10.93 0.69 -19.40
C ILE A 144 -11.17 0.56 -17.90
N GLU A 145 -12.39 0.82 -17.42
CA GLU A 145 -12.75 0.70 -16.00
C GLU A 145 -12.62 -0.74 -15.48
N LEU A 146 -13.05 -1.72 -16.25
CA LEU A 146 -12.92 -3.14 -15.87
C LEU A 146 -11.46 -3.56 -15.76
N LEU A 147 -10.60 -3.11 -16.68
CA LEU A 147 -9.16 -3.38 -16.63
C LEU A 147 -8.51 -2.65 -15.44
N LEU A 148 -8.88 -1.40 -15.19
CA LEU A 148 -8.42 -0.64 -14.02
C LEU A 148 -8.83 -1.33 -12.72
N ALA A 149 -10.10 -1.73 -12.61
CA ALA A 149 -10.62 -2.45 -11.46
C ALA A 149 -9.88 -3.79 -11.26
N GLY A 150 -9.69 -4.56 -12.33
CA GLY A 150 -8.98 -5.83 -12.30
C GLY A 150 -7.53 -5.68 -11.84
N GLY A 151 -6.82 -4.68 -12.39
CA GLY A 151 -5.44 -4.41 -12.01
C GLY A 151 -5.28 -3.99 -10.54
N GLY A 152 -6.18 -3.15 -10.05
CA GLY A 152 -6.17 -2.75 -8.64
C GLY A 152 -6.52 -3.89 -7.69
N VAL A 153 -7.51 -4.72 -8.03
CA VAL A 153 -7.84 -5.93 -7.24
C VAL A 153 -6.67 -6.91 -7.23
N ALA A 154 -6.01 -7.14 -8.37
CA ALA A 154 -4.83 -7.99 -8.45
C ALA A 154 -3.69 -7.46 -7.57
N TYR A 155 -3.46 -6.13 -7.57
CA TYR A 155 -2.49 -5.51 -6.68
C TYR A 155 -2.87 -5.68 -5.21
N ILE A 156 -4.12 -5.42 -4.82
CA ILE A 156 -4.59 -5.57 -3.43
C ILE A 156 -4.37 -7.02 -2.96
N ALA A 157 -4.72 -8.01 -3.79
CA ALA A 157 -4.48 -9.41 -3.48
C ALA A 157 -2.99 -9.69 -3.25
N PHE A 158 -2.11 -9.18 -4.13
CA PHE A 158 -0.66 -9.29 -3.98
C PHE A 158 -0.17 -8.64 -2.68
N ALA A 159 -0.60 -7.41 -2.39
CA ALA A 159 -0.18 -6.66 -1.21
C ALA A 159 -0.60 -7.33 0.11
N LEU A 160 -1.80 -7.92 0.15
CA LEU A 160 -2.29 -8.67 1.30
C LEU A 160 -1.51 -9.97 1.49
N LEU A 161 -1.25 -10.72 0.41
CA LEU A 161 -0.43 -11.93 0.45
C LEU A 161 0.99 -11.59 0.94
N ALA A 162 1.63 -10.57 0.36
CA ALA A 162 2.95 -10.12 0.78
C ALA A 162 2.99 -9.75 2.27
N THR A 163 1.94 -9.10 2.79
CA THR A 163 1.84 -8.74 4.22
C THR A 163 1.75 -9.98 5.10
N VAL A 164 0.96 -10.99 4.72
CA VAL A 164 0.86 -12.25 5.49
C VAL A 164 2.23 -12.94 5.57
N PHE A 165 2.98 -12.98 4.45
CA PHE A 165 4.31 -13.60 4.42
C PHE A 165 5.34 -12.80 5.23
N THR A 166 5.32 -11.47 5.15
CA THR A 166 6.24 -10.61 5.90
C THR A 166 5.93 -10.61 7.39
N ASP A 167 4.67 -10.58 7.80
CA ASP A 167 4.26 -10.68 9.21
C ASP A 167 4.68 -12.01 9.83
N ALA A 168 4.53 -13.12 9.11
CA ALA A 168 4.97 -14.43 9.57
C ALA A 168 6.50 -14.48 9.77
N SER A 169 7.26 -13.87 8.87
CA SER A 169 8.72 -13.78 8.96
C SER A 169 9.17 -12.85 10.09
N ALA A 170 8.54 -11.69 10.23
CA ALA A 170 8.84 -10.73 11.29
C ALA A 170 8.55 -11.31 12.68
N ARG A 171 7.44 -12.01 12.87
CA ARG A 171 7.10 -12.68 14.13
C ARG A 171 8.14 -13.74 14.49
N ARG A 172 8.63 -14.53 13.53
CA ARG A 172 9.69 -15.52 13.77
C ARG A 172 10.99 -14.86 14.21
N LEU A 173 11.38 -13.74 13.59
CA LEU A 173 12.59 -13.01 13.95
C LEU A 173 12.49 -12.39 15.36
N VAL A 174 11.39 -11.71 15.68
CA VAL A 174 11.15 -11.11 17.00
C VAL A 174 11.13 -12.19 18.08
N THR A 175 10.48 -13.32 17.84
CA THR A 175 10.45 -14.43 18.81
C THR A 175 11.84 -15.01 19.03
N SER A 176 12.63 -15.20 17.97
CA SER A 176 14.00 -15.73 18.09
C SER A 176 14.93 -14.76 18.82
N GLU A 177 14.79 -13.46 18.61
CA GLU A 177 15.58 -12.43 19.26
C GLU A 177 15.22 -12.27 20.74
N SER A 178 13.93 -12.32 21.08
CA SER A 178 13.43 -12.32 22.46
C SER A 178 13.92 -13.54 23.24
N ILE A 179 13.90 -14.73 22.64
CA ILE A 179 14.45 -15.96 23.25
C ILE A 179 15.97 -15.83 23.49
N ARG A 180 16.68 -15.24 22.52
CA ARG A 180 18.13 -15.04 22.65
C ARG A 180 18.48 -14.03 23.76
N GLU A 181 17.76 -12.92 23.85
CA GLU A 181 17.96 -11.95 24.93
C GLU A 181 17.61 -12.53 26.28
N PHE A 182 16.52 -13.28 26.39
CA PHE A 182 16.14 -13.98 27.62
C PHE A 182 17.21 -15.00 28.04
N SER A 183 17.76 -15.75 27.10
CA SER A 183 18.83 -16.71 27.37
C SER A 183 20.14 -16.05 27.88
N MET A 184 20.47 -14.86 27.31
CA MET A 184 21.61 -14.07 27.79
C MET A 184 21.39 -13.54 29.21
N TYR A 185 20.17 -13.07 29.50
CA TYR A 185 19.79 -12.60 30.83
C TYR A 185 19.88 -13.73 31.86
N MET A 186 19.35 -14.91 31.56
CA MET A 186 19.43 -16.09 32.44
C MET A 186 20.87 -16.51 32.73
N ARG A 187 21.76 -16.52 31.73
CA ARG A 187 23.19 -16.81 31.93
C ARG A 187 23.88 -15.76 32.80
N ALA A 188 23.51 -14.48 32.66
CA ALA A 188 24.06 -13.43 33.52
C ALA A 188 23.64 -13.60 35.00
N VAL A 189 22.36 -13.96 35.22
CA VAL A 189 21.83 -14.25 36.56
C VAL A 189 22.53 -15.48 37.19
N GLU A 190 22.71 -16.56 36.42
CA GLU A 190 23.47 -17.75 36.90
C GLU A 190 24.91 -17.42 37.26
N SER A 191 25.61 -16.62 36.47
CA SER A 191 26.96 -16.19 36.73
C SER A 191 27.08 -15.37 38.03
N LEU A 192 26.08 -14.52 38.30
CA LEU A 192 26.02 -13.75 39.54
C LEU A 192 25.76 -14.66 40.77
N LYS A 193 24.87 -15.63 40.60
CA LYS A 193 24.57 -16.61 41.67
C LYS A 193 25.80 -17.47 42.03
N GLN A 194 26.53 -17.92 41.03
CA GLN A 194 27.79 -18.66 41.25
C GLN A 194 28.84 -17.81 41.95
N LYS A 195 28.99 -16.54 41.62
CA LYS A 195 29.92 -15.64 42.33
C LYS A 195 29.50 -15.36 43.77
N ALA A 196 28.19 -15.25 44.03
CA ALA A 196 27.69 -15.07 45.41
C ALA A 196 27.81 -16.32 46.28
N THR A 197 27.90 -17.51 45.69
CA THR A 197 28.07 -18.78 46.46
C THR A 197 29.55 -19.12 46.67
N ALA A 198 30.46 -18.47 45.95
CA ALA A 198 31.92 -18.69 46.06
C ALA A 198 32.62 -17.63 46.93
N ALA A 199 31.89 -16.63 47.45
CA ALA A 199 32.36 -15.61 48.40
C ALA A 199 31.85 -15.92 49.84
#